data_9142d79f225d5fc033620459824cf7b3
#
_entry.id   9142d79f225d5fc033620459824cf7b3
#
_cell.length_a   1.000
_cell.length_b   1.000
_cell.length_c   1.000
_cell.angle_alpha   90.00
_cell.angle_beta   90.00
_cell.angle_gamma   90.00
#
_symmetry.space_group_name_H-M   'P 1'
#
loop_
_entity.id
_entity.type
_entity.pdbx_description
1 polymer ?
#
loop_
_entity_poly.entity_id
_entity_poly.type
_entity_poly.pdbx_seq_one_letter_code
_entity_poly.pdbx_strand_id
1 'polypeptide(L)'
;MQSGNIKYLGITVSSKLRDVLKLNHAPLLNRIEEDLKRWKSLPIPLMGRVASIKMMVLPRINYLFSMIPNKPSSDWFKSLDSAISKFLWKDQPPXISLKTIQKTKDRGGLDLPNFHNYRLQYISKWIKNSHLDEPWLDIEQEMCNNIMISDLPFISSNIKRHTCFKNINISFTLTAWWEFLKMTKLSLIPCGRTPIWNNPDILQNNKMINFTYWKNKGIKYLEHLLDGTEFINFAKLNMQ
;
A
#
# COMPACT_ATOMS: atom_id res chain seq x y z
N MET A 1 12.28 -27.63 19.71
CA MET A 1 11.08 -27.39 18.89
C MET A 1 11.50 -26.98 17.49
N GLN A 2 11.26 -27.83 16.49
CA GLN A 2 11.50 -27.47 15.09
C GLN A 2 10.51 -26.36 14.73
N SER A 3 11.03 -25.18 14.36
CA SER A 3 10.20 -24.11 13.83
C SER A 3 9.73 -24.54 12.44
N GLY A 4 8.63 -25.24 12.37
CA GLY A 4 8.04 -25.67 11.11
C GLY A 4 7.46 -24.49 10.37
N ASN A 5 7.85 -24.29 9.11
CA ASN A 5 7.17 -23.36 8.23
C ASN A 5 5.86 -24.01 7.77
N ILE A 6 4.78 -23.24 7.79
CA ILE A 6 3.46 -23.69 7.34
C ILE A 6 3.13 -23.00 6.03
N LYS A 7 2.67 -23.75 5.04
CA LYS A 7 2.19 -23.17 3.78
C LYS A 7 0.67 -23.09 3.81
N TYR A 8 0.12 -21.89 3.66
CA TYR A 8 -1.32 -21.64 3.69
C TYR A 8 -1.71 -20.71 2.53
N LEU A 9 -2.62 -21.16 1.70
CA LEU A 9 -3.09 -20.43 0.51
C LEU A 9 -1.92 -19.90 -0.35
N GLY A 10 -0.87 -20.71 -0.52
CA GLY A 10 0.27 -20.34 -1.33
C GLY A 10 1.32 -19.47 -0.64
N ILE A 11 1.04 -19.01 0.58
CA ILE A 11 1.98 -18.21 1.39
C ILE A 11 2.67 -19.11 2.41
N THR A 12 3.98 -19.01 2.51
CA THR A 12 4.77 -19.71 3.52
C THR A 12 4.87 -18.82 4.76
N VAL A 13 4.22 -19.25 5.83
CA VAL A 13 4.22 -18.53 7.11
C VAL A 13 5.33 -19.11 7.99
N SER A 14 6.09 -18.25 8.64
CA SER A 14 7.15 -18.59 9.57
C SER A 14 6.93 -17.85 10.90
N SER A 15 7.37 -18.45 11.99
CA SER A 15 7.36 -17.81 13.30
C SER A 15 8.25 -16.54 13.34
N LYS A 16 9.20 -16.43 12.40
CA LYS A 16 10.06 -15.27 12.28
C LYS A 16 9.64 -14.44 11.06
N LEU A 17 9.15 -13.25 11.31
CA LEU A 17 8.64 -12.36 10.25
C LEU A 17 9.67 -12.05 9.16
N ARG A 18 10.97 -11.95 9.52
CA ARG A 18 12.06 -11.75 8.55
C ARG A 18 12.10 -12.86 7.49
N ASP A 19 11.80 -14.08 7.91
CA ASP A 19 11.84 -15.24 7.04
C ASP A 19 10.65 -15.26 6.07
N VAL A 20 9.52 -14.66 6.46
CA VAL A 20 8.32 -14.59 5.60
C VAL A 20 8.66 -13.92 4.26
N LEU A 21 9.41 -12.81 4.29
CA LEU A 21 9.86 -12.14 3.05
C LEU A 21 10.72 -13.07 2.19
N LYS A 22 11.74 -13.66 2.80
CA LYS A 22 12.68 -14.54 2.10
C LYS A 22 11.97 -15.77 1.53
N LEU A 23 11.07 -16.37 2.31
CA LEU A 23 10.35 -17.60 1.93
C LEU A 23 9.29 -17.39 0.85
N ASN A 24 8.86 -16.15 0.62
CA ASN A 24 7.80 -15.87 -0.35
C ASN A 24 8.28 -15.01 -1.52
N HIS A 25 8.98 -13.91 -1.26
CA HIS A 25 9.38 -12.97 -2.32
C HIS A 25 10.51 -13.54 -3.21
N ALA A 26 11.49 -14.21 -2.62
CA ALA A 26 12.60 -14.75 -3.39
C ALA A 26 12.14 -15.90 -4.32
N PRO A 27 11.36 -16.90 -3.84
CA PRO A 27 10.86 -17.94 -4.77
C PRO A 27 9.94 -17.39 -5.85
N LEU A 28 9.14 -16.35 -5.55
CA LEU A 28 8.29 -15.73 -6.57
C LEU A 28 9.15 -15.09 -7.66
N LEU A 29 10.18 -14.34 -7.27
CA LEU A 29 11.08 -13.68 -8.22
C LEU A 29 11.76 -14.72 -9.13
N ASN A 30 12.30 -15.79 -8.54
CA ASN A 30 12.96 -16.86 -9.31
C ASN A 30 12.02 -17.45 -10.36
N ARG A 31 10.77 -17.77 -9.96
CA ARG A 31 9.78 -18.31 -10.89
C ARG A 31 9.44 -17.32 -12.01
N ILE A 32 9.35 -16.02 -11.67
CA ILE A 32 9.09 -14.98 -12.68
C ILE A 32 10.26 -14.91 -13.67
N GLU A 33 11.49 -14.92 -13.16
CA GLU A 33 12.70 -14.87 -14.00
C GLU A 33 12.76 -16.08 -14.94
N GLU A 34 12.48 -17.28 -14.45
CA GLU A 34 12.44 -18.50 -15.25
C GLU A 34 11.37 -18.43 -16.34
N ASP A 35 10.17 -17.97 -16.00
CA ASP A 35 9.08 -17.83 -16.97
C ASP A 35 9.42 -16.80 -18.04
N LEU A 36 9.90 -15.62 -17.65
CA LEU A 36 10.28 -14.57 -18.59
C LEU A 36 11.41 -15.03 -19.52
N LYS A 37 12.37 -15.80 -19.00
CA LYS A 37 13.46 -16.38 -19.79
C LYS A 37 12.89 -17.37 -20.82
N ARG A 38 11.95 -18.24 -20.39
CA ARG A 38 11.31 -19.23 -21.28
C ARG A 38 10.48 -18.54 -22.37
N TRP A 39 9.70 -17.49 -22.02
CA TRP A 39 8.84 -16.80 -22.98
C TRP A 39 9.62 -15.86 -23.92
N LYS A 40 10.85 -15.52 -23.59
CA LYS A 40 11.66 -14.58 -24.38
C LYS A 40 11.88 -15.07 -25.82
N SER A 41 11.99 -16.37 -26.03
CA SER A 41 12.19 -17.00 -27.37
C SER A 41 10.92 -16.93 -28.24
N LEU A 42 9.75 -16.72 -27.64
CA LEU A 42 8.50 -16.71 -28.38
C LEU A 42 8.44 -15.50 -29.35
N PRO A 43 7.82 -15.67 -30.53
CA PRO A 43 7.70 -14.59 -31.52
C PRO A 43 6.59 -13.60 -31.16
N ILE A 44 6.73 -12.99 -29.98
CA ILE A 44 5.74 -12.04 -29.44
C ILE A 44 6.28 -10.60 -29.64
N PRO A 45 5.48 -9.70 -30.26
CA PRO A 45 5.87 -8.30 -30.41
C PRO A 45 5.88 -7.58 -29.06
N LEU A 46 6.49 -6.38 -28.99
CA LEU A 46 6.65 -5.63 -27.76
C LEU A 46 5.33 -5.44 -26.98
N MET A 47 4.26 -5.07 -27.70
CA MET A 47 2.94 -4.89 -27.10
C MET A 47 2.42 -6.18 -26.43
N GLY A 48 2.62 -7.32 -27.14
CA GLY A 48 2.26 -8.64 -26.60
C GLY A 48 3.07 -9.00 -25.35
N ARG A 49 4.36 -8.62 -25.31
CA ARG A 49 5.19 -8.86 -24.12
C ARG A 49 4.70 -8.06 -22.93
N VAL A 50 4.32 -6.80 -23.15
CA VAL A 50 3.71 -5.98 -22.08
C VAL A 50 2.42 -6.65 -21.59
N ALA A 51 1.58 -7.12 -22.53
CA ALA A 51 0.35 -7.83 -22.19
C ALA A 51 0.63 -9.11 -21.39
N SER A 52 1.66 -9.89 -21.77
CA SER A 52 2.07 -11.11 -21.05
C SER A 52 2.46 -10.78 -19.60
N ILE A 53 3.21 -9.70 -19.39
CA ILE A 53 3.57 -9.26 -18.02
C ILE A 53 2.31 -8.92 -17.24
N LYS A 54 1.37 -8.18 -17.84
CA LYS A 54 0.11 -7.79 -17.18
C LYS A 54 -0.76 -9.00 -16.83
N MET A 55 -0.77 -10.03 -17.69
CA MET A 55 -1.62 -11.20 -17.48
C MET A 55 -0.99 -12.25 -16.58
N MET A 56 0.34 -12.44 -16.64
CA MET A 56 0.99 -13.57 -16.01
C MET A 56 1.87 -13.20 -14.80
N VAL A 57 2.46 -12.01 -14.79
CA VAL A 57 3.36 -11.58 -13.72
C VAL A 57 2.61 -10.75 -12.69
N LEU A 58 1.84 -9.76 -13.15
CA LEU A 58 1.15 -8.81 -12.27
C LEU A 58 0.23 -9.48 -11.24
N PRO A 59 -0.63 -10.46 -11.60
CA PRO A 59 -1.52 -11.07 -10.59
C PRO A 59 -0.77 -11.76 -9.48
N ARG A 60 0.35 -12.42 -9.78
CA ARG A 60 1.16 -13.14 -8.79
C ARG A 60 1.81 -12.17 -7.79
N ILE A 61 2.33 -11.04 -8.29
CA ILE A 61 2.92 -10.00 -7.44
C ILE A 61 1.83 -9.32 -6.60
N ASN A 62 0.70 -8.97 -7.22
CA ASN A 62 -0.43 -8.36 -6.53
C ASN A 62 -0.94 -9.25 -5.39
N TYR A 63 -1.08 -10.54 -5.65
CA TYR A 63 -1.51 -11.49 -4.63
C TYR A 63 -0.56 -11.44 -3.43
N LEU A 64 0.74 -11.56 -3.70
CA LEU A 64 1.74 -11.56 -2.62
C LEU A 64 1.73 -10.25 -1.83
N PHE A 65 1.66 -9.11 -2.53
CA PHE A 65 1.65 -7.78 -1.89
C PHE A 65 0.35 -7.49 -1.13
N SER A 66 -0.75 -8.15 -1.51
CA SER A 66 -2.02 -8.02 -0.79
C SER A 66 -2.05 -8.88 0.46
N MET A 67 -1.22 -9.93 0.52
CA MET A 67 -1.19 -10.86 1.66
C MET A 67 -0.07 -10.54 2.66
N ILE A 68 1.03 -9.96 2.19
CA ILE A 68 2.20 -9.66 3.01
C ILE A 68 2.52 -8.18 2.89
N PRO A 69 2.27 -7.37 3.94
CA PRO A 69 2.50 -5.91 3.88
C PRO A 69 3.97 -5.51 3.86
N ASN A 70 4.86 -6.45 4.16
CA ASN A 70 6.29 -6.19 4.29
C ASN A 70 6.91 -5.82 2.94
N LYS A 71 7.74 -4.79 2.95
CA LYS A 71 8.40 -4.26 1.75
C LYS A 71 9.54 -5.20 1.30
N PRO A 72 9.54 -5.68 0.05
CA PRO A 72 10.71 -6.35 -0.51
C PRO A 72 11.92 -5.41 -0.54
N SER A 73 13.11 -5.96 -0.58
CA SER A 73 14.36 -5.18 -0.66
C SER A 73 14.43 -4.40 -1.98
N SER A 74 15.24 -3.34 -2.01
CA SER A 74 15.50 -2.59 -3.24
C SER A 74 16.11 -3.50 -4.32
N ASP A 75 16.92 -4.47 -3.90
CA ASP A 75 17.58 -5.38 -4.85
C ASP A 75 16.59 -6.36 -5.47
N TRP A 76 15.57 -6.77 -4.72
CA TRP A 76 14.46 -7.57 -5.28
C TRP A 76 13.78 -6.82 -6.43
N PHE A 77 13.49 -5.52 -6.22
CA PHE A 77 12.86 -4.70 -7.27
C PHE A 77 13.80 -4.48 -8.45
N LYS A 78 15.10 -4.26 -8.21
CA LYS A 78 16.09 -4.10 -9.29
C LYS A 78 16.18 -5.38 -10.13
N SER A 79 16.18 -6.55 -9.49
CA SER A 79 16.20 -7.84 -10.19
C SER A 79 14.94 -8.02 -11.03
N LEU A 80 13.76 -7.71 -10.47
CA LEU A 80 12.51 -7.78 -11.21
C LEU A 80 12.51 -6.84 -12.43
N ASP A 81 12.91 -5.58 -12.23
CA ASP A 81 12.98 -4.59 -13.32
C ASP A 81 13.97 -5.04 -14.41
N SER A 82 15.10 -5.61 -14.01
CA SER A 82 16.10 -6.16 -14.94
C SER A 82 15.53 -7.32 -15.75
N ALA A 83 14.87 -8.27 -15.07
CA ALA A 83 14.26 -9.42 -15.74
C ALA A 83 13.19 -8.99 -16.75
N ILE A 84 12.35 -8.03 -16.34
CA ILE A 84 11.31 -7.47 -17.21
C ILE A 84 11.94 -6.78 -18.42
N SER A 85 12.97 -5.95 -18.20
CA SER A 85 13.66 -5.25 -19.27
C SER A 85 14.28 -6.25 -20.27
N LYS A 86 14.98 -7.28 -19.78
CA LYS A 86 15.56 -8.34 -20.62
C LYS A 86 14.50 -9.06 -21.47
N PHE A 87 13.33 -9.32 -20.89
CA PHE A 87 12.22 -9.95 -21.60
C PHE A 87 11.65 -9.01 -22.68
N LEU A 88 11.40 -7.75 -22.33
CA LEU A 88 10.81 -6.77 -23.26
C LEU A 88 11.70 -6.57 -24.48
N TRP A 89 13.01 -6.46 -24.28
CA TRP A 89 13.98 -6.11 -25.32
C TRP A 89 14.78 -7.29 -25.87
N LYS A 90 14.46 -8.53 -25.47
CA LYS A 90 15.18 -9.76 -25.89
C LYS A 90 16.69 -9.63 -25.63
N ASP A 91 17.04 -9.17 -24.44
CA ASP A 91 18.43 -8.91 -24.01
C ASP A 91 19.15 -7.79 -24.81
N GLN A 92 18.43 -7.11 -25.71
CA GLN A 92 19.01 -5.95 -26.40
C GLN A 92 18.91 -4.70 -25.51
N PRO A 93 19.76 -3.71 -25.71
CA PRO A 93 19.63 -2.45 -25.01
C PRO A 93 18.24 -1.84 -25.20
N PRO A 94 17.65 -1.32 -24.12
CA PRO A 94 16.32 -0.74 -24.24
C PRO A 94 16.29 0.56 -25.04
N UNK A 95 15.29 0.46 -25.82
CA UNK A 95 15.09 1.48 -26.56
C UNK A 95 14.51 2.55 -25.99
N ILE A 96 13.62 2.32 -25.19
CA ILE A 96 12.80 3.29 -24.43
C ILE A 96 12.97 2.97 -22.93
N SER A 97 13.05 3.97 -22.10
CA SER A 97 13.19 3.75 -20.66
C SER A 97 11.98 3.00 -20.08
N LEU A 98 12.20 2.21 -19.03
CA LEU A 98 11.12 1.50 -18.35
C LEU A 98 10.05 2.48 -17.84
N LYS A 99 10.47 3.64 -17.32
CA LYS A 99 9.56 4.70 -16.85
C LYS A 99 8.63 5.21 -17.95
N THR A 100 9.11 5.31 -19.18
CA THR A 100 8.29 5.74 -20.32
C THR A 100 7.27 4.66 -20.68
N ILE A 101 7.70 3.40 -20.72
CA ILE A 101 6.79 2.27 -21.01
C ILE A 101 5.69 2.16 -19.94
N GLN A 102 6.00 2.54 -18.70
CA GLN A 102 5.06 2.51 -17.57
C GLN A 102 4.00 3.62 -17.62
N LYS A 103 4.19 4.65 -18.45
CA LYS A 103 3.16 5.68 -18.63
C LYS A 103 1.92 5.07 -19.30
N THR A 104 0.79 5.73 -19.11
CA THR A 104 -0.46 5.36 -19.79
C THR A 104 -0.34 5.61 -21.29
N LYS A 105 -1.18 4.96 -22.08
CA LYS A 105 -1.16 5.05 -23.55
C LYS A 105 -1.38 6.48 -24.03
N ASP A 106 -2.28 7.21 -23.39
CA ASP A 106 -2.57 8.62 -23.67
C ASP A 106 -1.36 9.53 -23.46
N ARG A 107 -0.38 9.06 -22.65
CA ARG A 107 0.87 9.79 -22.35
C ARG A 107 2.08 9.18 -23.05
N GLY A 108 1.84 8.41 -24.09
CA GLY A 108 2.89 7.81 -24.92
C GLY A 108 3.57 6.60 -24.32
N GLY A 109 2.94 5.94 -23.34
CA GLY A 109 3.45 4.71 -22.74
C GLY A 109 2.72 3.48 -23.25
N LEU A 110 2.95 2.34 -22.60
CA LEU A 110 2.30 1.06 -22.91
C LEU A 110 1.55 0.47 -21.72
N ASP A 111 1.31 1.24 -20.67
CA ASP A 111 0.66 0.81 -19.41
C ASP A 111 1.37 -0.37 -18.74
N LEU A 112 2.68 -0.48 -18.85
CA LEU A 112 3.42 -1.51 -18.11
C LEU A 112 3.29 -1.25 -16.61
N PRO A 113 2.94 -2.26 -15.79
CA PRO A 113 2.81 -2.03 -14.35
C PRO A 113 4.11 -1.53 -13.70
N ASN A 114 3.99 -0.52 -12.85
CA ASN A 114 5.08 -0.10 -11.97
C ASN A 114 4.97 -0.89 -10.66
N PHE A 115 5.70 -1.99 -10.57
CA PHE A 115 5.60 -2.93 -9.44
C PHE A 115 5.97 -2.32 -8.10
N HIS A 116 6.77 -1.25 -8.07
CA HIS A 116 7.07 -0.53 -6.83
C HIS A 116 5.80 0.07 -6.20
N ASN A 117 4.85 0.50 -7.04
CA ASN A 117 3.60 1.08 -6.55
C ASN A 117 2.60 0.02 -6.08
N TYR A 118 2.68 -1.20 -6.59
CA TYR A 118 1.76 -2.27 -6.20
C TYR A 118 1.94 -2.73 -4.75
N ARG A 119 3.05 -2.38 -4.11
CA ARG A 119 3.22 -2.60 -2.66
C ARG A 119 2.17 -1.84 -1.82
N LEU A 120 1.44 -0.92 -2.44
CA LEU A 120 0.35 -0.18 -1.80
C LEU A 120 -0.97 -0.98 -1.77
N GLN A 121 -1.00 -2.18 -2.33
CA GLN A 121 -2.20 -3.03 -2.33
C GLN A 121 -2.70 -3.30 -0.91
N TYR A 122 -1.80 -3.46 0.04
CA TYR A 122 -2.19 -3.76 1.41
C TYR A 122 -2.96 -2.58 2.04
N ILE A 123 -2.45 -1.35 1.87
CA ILE A 123 -3.12 -0.18 2.46
C ILE A 123 -4.49 0.07 1.80
N SER A 124 -4.64 -0.30 0.52
CA SER A 124 -5.92 -0.15 -0.16
C SER A 124 -7.03 -0.99 0.48
N LYS A 125 -6.68 -2.10 1.13
CA LYS A 125 -7.64 -2.94 1.85
C LYS A 125 -8.24 -2.21 3.06
N TRP A 126 -7.42 -1.45 3.80
CA TRP A 126 -7.89 -0.69 4.95
C TRP A 126 -8.97 0.32 4.54
N ILE A 127 -8.78 0.95 3.37
CA ILE A 127 -9.70 1.99 2.87
C ILE A 127 -10.96 1.35 2.27
N LYS A 128 -10.77 0.32 1.43
CA LYS A 128 -11.88 -0.31 0.70
C LYS A 128 -12.77 -1.19 1.59
N ASN A 129 -12.15 -1.90 2.52
CA ASN A 129 -12.85 -2.90 3.33
C ASN A 129 -13.26 -2.39 4.71
N SER A 130 -13.06 -1.10 5.00
CA SER A 130 -13.36 -0.51 6.32
C SER A 130 -14.84 -0.66 6.73
N HIS A 131 -15.72 -0.93 5.78
CA HIS A 131 -17.15 -1.12 6.01
C HIS A 131 -17.56 -2.59 6.02
N LEU A 132 -16.61 -3.51 5.77
CA LEU A 132 -16.87 -4.95 5.74
C LEU A 132 -16.55 -5.57 7.10
N ASP A 133 -17.34 -6.57 7.46
CA ASP A 133 -17.14 -7.35 8.67
C ASP A 133 -16.10 -8.46 8.38
N GLU A 134 -14.84 -8.11 8.46
CA GLU A 134 -13.71 -8.96 8.08
C GLU A 134 -12.86 -9.28 9.32
N PRO A 135 -12.79 -10.53 9.77
CA PRO A 135 -12.05 -10.88 11.00
C PRO A 135 -10.60 -10.40 11.06
N TRP A 136 -9.91 -10.38 9.90
CA TRP A 136 -8.51 -9.90 9.87
C TRP A 136 -8.43 -8.39 10.15
N LEU A 137 -9.46 -7.65 9.73
CA LEU A 137 -9.52 -6.21 9.94
C LEU A 137 -9.76 -5.90 11.42
N ASP A 138 -10.59 -6.70 12.08
CA ASP A 138 -10.84 -6.58 13.53
C ASP A 138 -9.56 -6.81 14.32
N ILE A 139 -8.79 -7.85 13.95
CA ILE A 139 -7.51 -8.15 14.59
C ILE A 139 -6.52 -6.98 14.44
N GLU A 140 -6.44 -6.39 13.25
CA GLU A 140 -5.57 -5.23 13.03
C GLU A 140 -6.12 -3.98 13.74
N GLN A 141 -7.45 -3.83 13.78
CA GLN A 141 -8.12 -2.71 14.45
C GLN A 141 -7.84 -2.70 15.95
N GLU A 142 -7.80 -3.87 16.61
CA GLU A 142 -7.48 -3.96 18.04
C GLU A 142 -6.13 -3.31 18.37
N MET A 143 -5.17 -3.39 17.45
CA MET A 143 -3.84 -2.79 17.63
C MET A 143 -3.87 -1.27 17.57
N CYS A 144 -4.94 -0.68 17.02
CA CYS A 144 -5.05 0.76 16.80
C CYS A 144 -5.77 1.50 17.92
N ASN A 145 -6.34 0.77 18.90
CA ASN A 145 -7.08 1.34 20.02
C ASN A 145 -8.21 2.26 19.53
N ASN A 146 -8.09 3.56 19.81
CA ASN A 146 -9.13 4.55 19.55
C ASN A 146 -9.09 5.19 18.15
N ILE A 147 -8.16 4.76 17.30
CA ILE A 147 -8.03 5.27 15.92
C ILE A 147 -8.51 4.18 14.95
N MET A 148 -9.41 4.54 14.03
CA MET A 148 -9.83 3.59 13.00
C MET A 148 -8.68 3.29 12.06
N ILE A 149 -8.45 2.03 11.74
CA ILE A 149 -7.36 1.62 10.85
C ILE A 149 -7.51 2.28 9.46
N SER A 150 -8.73 2.47 9.00
CA SER A 150 -9.05 3.16 7.75
C SER A 150 -8.65 4.64 7.75
N ASP A 151 -8.47 5.22 8.93
CA ASP A 151 -8.11 6.63 9.09
C ASP A 151 -6.59 6.86 9.11
N LEU A 152 -5.81 5.80 9.41
CA LEU A 152 -4.34 5.90 9.49
C LEU A 152 -3.69 6.51 8.25
N PRO A 153 -4.16 6.21 7.00
CA PRO A 153 -3.58 6.82 5.80
C PRO A 153 -3.72 8.35 5.74
N PHE A 154 -4.64 8.92 6.51
CA PHE A 154 -4.95 10.36 6.53
C PHE A 154 -4.37 11.08 7.75
N ILE A 155 -3.44 10.42 8.46
CA ILE A 155 -2.69 10.97 9.60
C ILE A 155 -1.22 11.06 9.19
N SER A 156 -0.54 12.11 9.64
CA SER A 156 0.87 12.32 9.29
C SER A 156 1.80 11.30 9.98
N SER A 157 3.09 11.42 9.71
CA SER A 157 4.10 10.55 10.33
C SER A 157 4.21 10.72 11.86
N ASN A 158 3.49 11.69 12.45
CA ASN A 158 3.42 11.84 13.92
C ASN A 158 2.79 10.61 14.57
N ILE A 159 1.98 9.83 13.84
CA ILE A 159 1.41 8.55 14.30
C ILE A 159 2.50 7.54 14.73
N LYS A 160 3.75 7.74 14.33
CA LYS A 160 4.88 6.88 14.74
C LYS A 160 5.04 6.81 16.27
N ARG A 161 4.55 7.82 16.98
CA ARG A 161 4.59 7.88 18.44
C ARG A 161 3.43 7.09 19.08
N HIS A 162 2.43 6.71 18.30
CA HIS A 162 1.27 5.95 18.78
C HIS A 162 1.62 4.46 18.91
N THR A 163 0.96 3.78 19.85
CA THR A 163 1.19 2.36 20.13
C THR A 163 0.95 1.46 18.93
N CYS A 164 -0.01 1.79 18.05
CA CYS A 164 -0.29 1.01 16.85
C CYS A 164 0.93 0.86 15.93
N PHE A 165 1.83 1.85 15.93
CA PHE A 165 3.02 1.82 15.07
C PHE A 165 4.04 0.76 15.52
N LYS A 166 3.89 0.20 16.72
CA LYS A 166 4.70 -0.94 17.18
C LYS A 166 4.34 -2.22 16.43
N ASN A 167 3.11 -2.28 15.88
CA ASN A 167 2.72 -3.40 15.03
C ASN A 167 3.48 -3.28 13.70
N ILE A 168 4.17 -4.34 13.33
CA ILE A 168 5.08 -4.33 12.19
C ILE A 168 4.34 -4.19 10.85
N ASN A 169 3.13 -4.78 10.73
CA ASN A 169 2.32 -4.66 9.52
C ASN A 169 1.87 -3.22 9.32
N ILE A 170 1.39 -2.58 10.39
CA ILE A 170 0.94 -1.18 10.37
C ILE A 170 2.10 -0.27 10.01
N SER A 171 3.25 -0.46 10.67
CA SER A 171 4.43 0.40 10.44
C SER A 171 4.97 0.28 9.01
N PHE A 172 5.03 -0.93 8.45
CA PHE A 172 5.47 -1.15 7.07
C PHE A 172 4.49 -0.55 6.07
N THR A 173 3.19 -0.76 6.29
CA THR A 173 2.14 -0.26 5.40
C THR A 173 2.16 1.27 5.34
N LEU A 174 2.20 1.93 6.50
CA LEU A 174 2.24 3.40 6.57
C LEU A 174 3.55 3.96 6.01
N THR A 175 4.68 3.30 6.28
CA THR A 175 5.96 3.73 5.73
C THR A 175 5.94 3.70 4.19
N ALA A 176 5.40 2.63 3.60
CA ALA A 176 5.24 2.52 2.15
C ALA A 176 4.34 3.64 1.60
N TRP A 177 3.27 3.96 2.34
CA TRP A 177 2.32 5.02 1.98
C TRP A 177 3.00 6.40 1.97
N TRP A 178 3.70 6.75 3.04
CA TRP A 178 4.40 8.05 3.11
C TRP A 178 5.51 8.16 2.06
N GLU A 179 6.23 7.07 1.78
CA GLU A 179 7.23 7.05 0.70
C GLU A 179 6.56 7.35 -0.65
N PHE A 180 5.39 6.77 -0.90
CA PHE A 180 4.64 7.02 -2.13
C PHE A 180 4.19 8.48 -2.22
N LEU A 181 3.61 9.03 -1.15
CA LEU A 181 3.19 10.44 -1.12
C LEU A 181 4.38 11.37 -1.41
N LYS A 182 5.53 11.09 -0.80
CA LYS A 182 6.75 11.88 -1.01
C LYS A 182 7.23 11.78 -2.46
N MET A 183 7.25 10.58 -3.03
CA MET A 183 7.69 10.36 -4.41
C MET A 183 6.79 11.05 -5.44
N THR A 184 5.49 11.06 -5.19
CA THR A 184 4.50 11.65 -6.09
C THR A 184 4.24 13.13 -5.82
N LYS A 185 4.84 13.68 -4.75
CA LYS A 185 4.64 15.06 -4.29
C LYS A 185 3.16 15.34 -3.98
N LEU A 186 2.41 14.30 -3.58
CA LEU A 186 1.01 14.45 -3.20
C LEU A 186 0.92 14.90 -1.74
N SER A 187 0.19 15.98 -1.49
CA SER A 187 -0.13 16.47 -0.16
C SER A 187 -1.57 16.06 0.16
N LEU A 188 -1.73 14.91 0.81
CA LEU A 188 -3.04 14.41 1.20
C LEU A 188 -3.36 14.65 2.68
N ILE A 189 -2.48 15.33 3.39
CA ILE A 189 -2.64 15.56 4.83
C ILE A 189 -2.25 17.00 5.15
N PRO A 190 -3.17 17.82 5.67
CA PRO A 190 -4.57 17.52 5.96
C PRO A 190 -5.47 17.48 4.71
N CYS A 191 -6.56 16.76 4.79
CA CYS A 191 -7.61 16.72 3.76
C CYS A 191 -8.97 16.53 4.45
N GLY A 192 -10.05 16.54 3.70
CA GLY A 192 -11.40 16.37 4.26
C GLY A 192 -11.53 15.12 5.13
N ARG A 193 -10.89 14.01 4.71
CA ARG A 193 -10.91 12.73 5.43
C ARG A 193 -9.95 12.65 6.61
N THR A 194 -9.19 13.72 6.91
CA THR A 194 -8.30 13.72 8.09
C THR A 194 -9.15 13.58 9.37
N PRO A 195 -8.92 12.55 10.19
CA PRO A 195 -9.70 12.36 11.41
C PRO A 195 -9.38 13.45 12.43
N ILE A 196 -10.41 13.89 13.16
CA ILE A 196 -10.26 14.92 14.18
C ILE A 196 -9.81 14.31 15.52
N TRP A 197 -10.46 13.21 15.91
CA TRP A 197 -10.33 12.64 17.26
C TRP A 197 -9.14 11.70 17.37
N ASN A 198 -8.43 11.78 18.50
CA ASN A 198 -7.26 10.95 18.78
C ASN A 198 -6.16 11.10 17.72
N ASN A 199 -6.12 12.21 17.01
CA ASN A 199 -5.17 12.48 15.94
C ASN A 199 -3.94 13.19 16.52
N PRO A 200 -2.73 12.62 16.39
CA PRO A 200 -1.52 13.26 16.90
C PRO A 200 -1.13 14.56 16.20
N ASP A 201 -1.82 14.90 15.11
CA ASP A 201 -1.61 16.17 14.41
C ASP A 201 -2.50 17.29 14.96
N ILE A 202 -3.53 16.94 15.77
CA ILE A 202 -4.53 17.90 16.29
C ILE A 202 -4.49 17.82 17.80
N LEU A 203 -3.80 18.79 18.41
CA LEU A 203 -3.54 18.78 19.85
C LEU A 203 -4.15 20.00 20.53
N GLN A 204 -4.62 19.81 21.76
CA GLN A 204 -5.00 20.87 22.69
C GLN A 204 -4.18 20.66 23.95
N ASN A 205 -3.39 21.64 24.35
CA ASN A 205 -2.49 21.54 25.52
C ASN A 205 -1.58 20.30 25.45
N ASN A 206 -1.05 20.03 24.25
CA ASN A 206 -0.15 18.90 23.96
C ASN A 206 -0.80 17.51 24.14
N LYS A 207 -2.14 17.45 24.20
CA LYS A 207 -2.88 16.18 24.26
C LYS A 207 -3.80 16.06 23.04
N MET A 208 -3.93 14.85 22.52
CA MET A 208 -4.87 14.56 21.43
C MET A 208 -6.29 14.85 21.91
N ILE A 209 -7.06 15.55 21.08
CA ILE A 209 -8.44 15.88 21.43
C ILE A 209 -9.36 14.68 21.22
N ASN A 210 -10.35 14.56 22.09
CA ASN A 210 -11.40 13.54 21.97
C ASN A 210 -12.66 14.10 22.66
N PHE A 211 -13.61 14.54 21.84
CA PHE A 211 -14.86 15.10 22.34
C PHE A 211 -16.00 14.17 21.97
N THR A 212 -16.37 13.31 22.90
CA THR A 212 -17.33 12.21 22.72
C THR A 212 -18.69 12.70 22.21
N TYR A 213 -19.15 13.85 22.68
CA TYR A 213 -20.44 14.42 22.27
C TYR A 213 -20.53 14.62 20.76
N TRP A 214 -19.53 15.31 20.19
CA TRP A 214 -19.50 15.54 18.73
C TRP A 214 -19.25 14.27 17.95
N LYS A 215 -18.41 13.38 18.48
CA LYS A 215 -18.14 12.07 17.87
C LYS A 215 -19.43 11.25 17.75
N ASN A 216 -20.28 11.26 18.80
CA ASN A 216 -21.56 10.55 18.81
C ASN A 216 -22.58 11.17 17.85
N LYS A 217 -22.45 12.45 17.56
CA LYS A 217 -23.25 13.15 16.54
C LYS A 217 -22.73 12.92 15.11
N GLY A 218 -21.71 12.08 14.92
CA GLY A 218 -21.19 11.74 13.60
C GLY A 218 -20.09 12.67 13.08
N ILE A 219 -19.65 13.65 13.88
CA ILE A 219 -18.57 14.58 13.49
C ILE A 219 -17.25 13.84 13.72
N LYS A 220 -16.65 13.34 12.64
CA LYS A 220 -15.45 12.48 12.71
C LYS A 220 -14.25 13.05 11.96
N TYR A 221 -14.49 13.75 10.87
CA TYR A 221 -13.46 14.19 9.91
C TYR A 221 -13.51 15.69 9.70
N LEU A 222 -12.41 16.28 9.22
CA LEU A 222 -12.34 17.73 8.97
C LEU A 222 -13.48 18.22 8.06
N GLU A 223 -13.86 17.40 7.06
CA GLU A 223 -14.97 17.75 6.15
C GLU A 223 -16.30 17.98 6.88
N HIS A 224 -16.50 17.34 8.05
CA HIS A 224 -17.72 17.53 8.85
C HIS A 224 -17.73 18.89 9.57
N LEU A 225 -16.59 19.59 9.59
CA LEU A 225 -16.49 20.94 10.17
C LEU A 225 -16.56 22.03 9.11
N LEU A 226 -16.80 21.66 7.84
CA LEU A 226 -16.79 22.60 6.73
C LEU A 226 -18.18 22.76 6.10
N ASP A 227 -18.48 23.99 5.72
CA ASP A 227 -19.65 24.35 4.90
C ASP A 227 -19.05 25.02 3.64
N GLY A 228 -18.90 24.22 2.59
CA GLY A 228 -18.12 24.63 1.44
C GLY A 228 -16.63 24.71 1.79
N THR A 229 -16.07 25.89 1.69
CA THR A 229 -14.63 26.14 1.98
C THR A 229 -14.39 26.76 3.34
N GLU A 230 -15.45 27.09 4.09
CA GLU A 230 -15.35 27.76 5.38
C GLU A 230 -15.72 26.83 6.54
N PHE A 231 -15.20 27.12 7.72
CA PHE A 231 -15.59 26.39 8.92
C PHE A 231 -17.03 26.73 9.31
N ILE A 232 -17.79 25.69 9.65
CA ILE A 232 -19.15 25.84 10.19
C ILE A 232 -19.07 26.63 11.51
N ASN A 233 -19.97 27.58 11.70
CA ASN A 233 -19.99 28.30 12.97
C ASN A 233 -20.50 27.39 14.11
N PHE A 234 -20.13 27.72 15.32
CA PHE A 234 -20.39 26.90 16.49
C PHE A 234 -21.91 26.64 16.72
N ALA A 235 -22.76 27.64 16.46
CA ALA A 235 -24.21 27.48 16.64
C ALA A 235 -24.77 26.43 15.68
N LYS A 236 -24.36 26.48 14.39
CA LYS A 236 -24.80 25.53 13.37
C LYS A 236 -24.28 24.11 13.67
N LEU A 237 -23.05 24.01 14.20
CA LEU A 237 -22.46 22.73 14.56
C LEU A 237 -23.22 22.02 15.68
N ASN A 238 -23.74 22.78 16.66
CA ASN A 238 -24.48 22.21 17.79
C ASN A 238 -25.90 21.78 17.41
N MET A 239 -26.42 22.23 16.27
CA MET A 239 -27.76 21.85 15.80
C MET A 239 -27.76 20.51 15.03
N GLN A 240 -26.62 20.07 14.56
CA GLN A 240 -26.47 18.77 13.92
C GLN A 240 -26.42 17.63 14.92
#